data_832047efdecd434934ad9c8fdfb331da
#
_entry.id   832047efdecd434934ad9c8fdfb331da
#
_cell.length_a   1.000
_cell.length_b   1.000
_cell.length_c   1.000
_cell.angle_alpha   90.00
_cell.angle_beta   90.00
_cell.angle_gamma   90.00
#
_symmetry.space_group_name_H-M   'P 1'
#
loop_
_entity.id
_entity.type
_entity.pdbx_description
1 polymer ?
#
loop_
_entity_poly.entity_id
_entity_poly.type
_entity_poly.pdbx_seq_one_letter_code
_entity_poly.pdbx_strand_id
1 'polypeptide(L)'
;MNNTTKSVLFICADQWRWDYFGFMKHKNAITPNLDKLAKDSCIFKSHFTGIVPCGPARATMLTGLYPFIHRSIRNGAPLDKRFTNIAK
;
A
#
# COMPACT_ATOMS: atom_id res chain seq x y z
N MET A 1 -8.54 -33.04 1.43
CA MET A 1 -8.09 -31.67 1.08
C MET A 1 -7.78 -30.92 2.35
N ASN A 2 -6.56 -30.50 2.52
CA ASN A 2 -6.18 -29.62 3.63
C ASN A 2 -6.59 -28.18 3.26
N ASN A 3 -7.74 -27.72 3.78
CA ASN A 3 -8.10 -26.32 3.72
C ASN A 3 -7.21 -25.55 4.70
N THR A 4 -5.99 -25.20 4.27
CA THR A 4 -5.15 -24.28 5.02
C THR A 4 -5.60 -22.86 4.74
N THR A 5 -6.40 -22.30 5.64
CA THR A 5 -6.75 -20.87 5.61
C THR A 5 -5.50 -20.08 5.97
N LYS A 6 -5.03 -19.23 5.05
CA LYS A 6 -3.94 -18.31 5.33
C LYS A 6 -4.52 -16.97 5.76
N SER A 7 -3.99 -16.44 6.86
CA SER A 7 -4.30 -15.08 7.29
C SER A 7 -3.32 -14.10 6.65
N VAL A 8 -3.83 -12.95 6.23
CA VAL A 8 -3.03 -11.87 5.67
C VAL A 8 -3.17 -10.63 6.53
N LEU A 9 -2.06 -10.07 6.97
CA LEU A 9 -2.01 -8.77 7.62
C LEU A 9 -1.49 -7.74 6.60
N PHE A 10 -2.35 -6.81 6.22
CA PHE A 10 -1.97 -5.70 5.33
C PHE A 10 -1.75 -4.43 6.15
N ILE A 11 -0.54 -3.88 6.09
CA ILE A 11 -0.16 -2.66 6.81
C ILE A 11 0.13 -1.55 5.79
N CYS A 12 -0.63 -0.46 5.88
CA CYS A 12 -0.43 0.72 5.04
C CYS A 12 -0.04 1.90 5.93
N ALA A 13 1.21 2.31 5.87
CA ALA A 13 1.67 3.48 6.59
C ALA A 13 1.23 4.76 5.87
N ASP A 14 0.76 5.75 6.65
CA ASP A 14 0.40 7.05 6.11
C ASP A 14 1.62 7.97 6.05
N GLN A 15 1.73 8.73 4.97
CA GLN A 15 2.75 9.78 4.78
C GLN A 15 4.21 9.27 4.94
N TRP A 16 4.47 7.98 4.76
CA TRP A 16 5.80 7.42 4.87
C TRP A 16 6.48 7.38 3.51
N ARG A 17 7.62 8.04 3.42
CA ARG A 17 8.42 8.07 2.20
C ARG A 17 9.08 6.70 1.99
N TRP A 18 9.07 6.22 0.74
CA TRP A 18 9.49 4.87 0.35
C TRP A 18 10.93 4.51 0.70
N ASP A 19 11.83 5.49 0.73
CA ASP A 19 13.26 5.30 1.01
C ASP A 19 13.65 5.57 2.48
N TYR A 20 12.69 5.94 3.34
CA TYR A 20 12.95 6.28 4.73
C TYR A 20 12.96 5.05 5.64
N PHE A 21 13.89 4.12 5.34
CA PHE A 21 14.12 2.89 6.10
C PHE A 21 15.61 2.65 6.28
N GLY A 22 16.00 2.00 7.37
CA GLY A 22 17.40 1.61 7.63
C GLY A 22 17.91 0.63 6.56
N PHE A 23 17.11 -0.37 6.17
CA PHE A 23 17.48 -1.31 5.12
C PHE A 23 17.63 -0.68 3.73
N MET A 24 17.08 0.52 3.51
CA MET A 24 17.30 1.33 2.31
C MET A 24 18.53 2.24 2.42
N LYS A 25 19.29 2.11 3.53
CA LYS A 25 20.49 2.92 3.83
C LYS A 25 20.24 4.42 3.94
N HIS A 26 19.02 4.80 4.34
CA HIS A 26 18.71 6.20 4.60
C HIS A 26 19.42 6.65 5.88
N LYS A 27 20.28 7.69 5.77
CA LYS A 27 21.18 8.14 6.86
C LYS A 27 20.49 8.55 8.17
N ASN A 28 19.23 9.00 8.08
CA ASN A 28 18.47 9.49 9.23
C ASN A 28 17.36 8.51 9.68
N ALA A 29 17.22 7.36 9.02
CA ALA A 29 16.20 6.39 9.36
C ALA A 29 16.75 5.32 10.30
N ILE A 30 16.11 5.15 11.44
CA ILE A 30 16.44 4.11 12.43
C ILE A 30 15.20 3.22 12.57
N THR A 31 15.18 2.09 11.85
CA THR A 31 14.04 1.18 11.80
C THR A 31 14.44 -0.28 12.07
N PRO A 32 14.97 -0.59 13.27
CA PRO A 32 15.61 -1.89 13.51
C PRO A 32 14.66 -3.08 13.36
N ASN A 33 13.40 -2.94 13.76
CA ASN A 33 12.41 -4.02 13.63
C ASN A 33 12.02 -4.26 12.17
N LEU A 34 11.84 -3.19 11.39
CA LEU A 34 11.57 -3.31 9.94
C LEU A 34 12.79 -3.81 9.19
N ASP A 35 13.99 -3.41 9.59
CA ASP A 35 15.24 -3.90 9.01
C ASP A 35 15.41 -5.41 9.26
N LYS A 36 15.04 -5.89 10.45
CA LYS A 36 15.02 -7.31 10.77
C LYS A 36 14.01 -8.07 9.92
N LEU A 37 12.79 -7.56 9.81
CA LEU A 37 11.75 -8.14 8.95
C LEU A 37 12.18 -8.18 7.49
N ALA A 38 12.82 -7.13 7.00
CA ALA A 38 13.29 -7.01 5.63
C ALA A 38 14.31 -8.10 5.25
N LYS A 39 15.11 -8.59 6.20
CA LYS A 39 16.09 -9.67 5.97
C LYS A 39 15.43 -10.99 5.54
N ASP A 40 14.23 -11.26 6.08
CA ASP A 40 13.50 -12.49 5.86
C ASP A 40 12.32 -12.30 4.89
N SER A 41 12.27 -11.17 4.20
CA SER A 41 11.14 -10.76 3.35
C SER A 41 11.57 -10.44 1.93
N CYS A 42 10.60 -10.44 1.02
CA CYS A 42 10.78 -9.92 -0.32
C CYS A 42 10.56 -8.41 -0.34
N ILE A 43 11.55 -7.64 -0.78
CA ILE A 43 11.49 -6.18 -0.87
C ILE A 43 11.28 -5.77 -2.32
N PHE A 44 10.15 -5.14 -2.61
CA PHE A 44 9.86 -4.58 -3.93
C PHE A 44 10.35 -3.14 -4.00
N LYS A 45 11.51 -2.91 -4.60
CA LYS A 45 12.12 -1.57 -4.72
C LYS A 45 11.56 -0.73 -5.86
N SER A 46 10.92 -1.35 -6.83
CA SER A 46 10.35 -0.73 -8.02
C SER A 46 8.84 -0.97 -8.10
N HIS A 47 8.16 -0.78 -6.97
CA HIS A 47 6.71 -0.87 -6.89
C HIS A 47 6.11 0.53 -6.89
N PHE A 48 5.27 0.84 -7.87
CA PHE A 48 4.75 2.19 -8.10
C PHE A 48 3.26 2.27 -7.84
N THR A 49 2.83 3.43 -7.36
CA THR A 49 1.40 3.75 -7.26
C THR A 49 0.81 4.06 -8.63
N GLY A 50 -0.45 3.71 -8.83
CA GLY A 50 -1.17 4.04 -10.07
C GLY A 50 -1.57 5.50 -10.18
N ILE A 51 -1.56 6.24 -9.08
CA ILE A 51 -1.93 7.66 -9.02
C ILE A 51 -1.42 8.30 -7.72
N VAL A 52 -1.30 9.59 -7.71
CA VAL A 52 -1.11 10.46 -6.54
C VAL A 52 -2.29 11.44 -6.47
N PRO A 53 -2.65 11.98 -5.30
CA PRO A 53 -2.10 11.74 -3.96
C PRO A 53 -2.73 10.54 -3.24
N CYS A 54 -2.61 10.50 -1.91
CA CYS A 54 -2.93 9.33 -1.08
C CYS A 54 -4.38 8.85 -1.15
N GLY A 55 -5.38 9.74 -1.22
CA GLY A 55 -6.79 9.38 -1.35
C GLY A 55 -7.07 8.56 -2.62
N PRO A 56 -6.75 9.09 -3.80
CA PRO A 56 -6.86 8.34 -5.06
C PRO A 56 -6.05 7.05 -5.10
N ALA A 57 -4.82 7.05 -4.58
CA ALA A 57 -3.98 5.85 -4.51
C ALA A 57 -4.63 4.74 -3.67
N ARG A 58 -5.23 5.09 -2.54
CA ARG A 58 -5.98 4.15 -1.70
C ARG A 58 -7.24 3.64 -2.37
N ALA A 59 -7.96 4.48 -3.10
CA ALA A 59 -9.11 4.05 -3.90
C ALA A 59 -8.71 3.01 -4.96
N THR A 60 -7.61 3.24 -5.66
CA THR A 60 -7.03 2.27 -6.60
C THR A 60 -6.66 0.96 -5.90
N MET A 61 -5.98 1.04 -4.78
CA MET A 61 -5.53 -0.13 -4.02
C MET A 61 -6.71 -0.96 -3.49
N LEU A 62 -7.76 -0.30 -2.98
CA LEU A 62 -8.92 -0.99 -2.39
C LEU A 62 -9.84 -1.60 -3.44
N THR A 63 -9.94 -1.00 -4.62
CA THR A 63 -10.86 -1.43 -5.69
C THR A 63 -10.19 -2.28 -6.76
N GLY A 64 -8.87 -2.16 -6.92
CA GLY A 64 -8.16 -2.76 -8.05
C GLY A 64 -8.45 -2.08 -9.39
N LEU A 65 -9.11 -0.92 -9.37
CA LEU A 65 -9.50 -0.19 -10.58
C LEU A 65 -8.54 0.95 -10.89
N TYR A 66 -8.41 1.27 -12.16
CA TYR A 66 -7.67 2.45 -12.59
C TYR A 66 -8.39 3.75 -12.20
N PRO A 67 -7.65 4.84 -11.98
CA PRO A 67 -8.22 6.12 -11.54
C PRO A 67 -9.30 6.69 -12.44
N PHE A 68 -9.18 6.52 -13.74
CA PHE A 68 -10.19 6.98 -14.70
C PHE A 68 -11.51 6.18 -14.63
N ILE A 69 -11.50 5.00 -14.02
CA ILE A 69 -12.70 4.20 -13.78
C ILE A 69 -13.36 4.61 -12.46
N HIS A 70 -12.63 4.58 -11.35
CA HIS A 70 -13.21 4.92 -10.04
C HIS A 70 -13.41 6.42 -9.82
N ARG A 71 -12.78 7.28 -10.63
CA ARG A 71 -12.93 8.75 -10.65
C ARG A 71 -12.61 9.49 -9.35
N SER A 72 -12.09 8.83 -8.35
CA SER A 72 -11.55 9.47 -7.16
C SER A 72 -10.13 9.96 -7.46
N ILE A 73 -10.01 11.17 -7.98
CA ILE A 73 -8.75 11.70 -8.55
C ILE A 73 -8.11 12.79 -7.70
N ARG A 74 -8.69 13.12 -6.55
CA ARG A 74 -8.15 14.11 -5.61
C ARG A 74 -8.46 13.71 -4.16
N ASN A 75 -7.69 14.23 -3.23
CA ASN A 75 -8.01 14.04 -1.80
C ASN A 75 -9.37 14.66 -1.47
N GLY A 76 -10.16 13.93 -0.67
CA GLY A 76 -11.52 14.32 -0.33
C GLY A 76 -12.58 13.95 -1.38
N ALA A 77 -12.19 13.48 -2.56
CA ALA A 77 -13.16 12.94 -3.51
C ALA A 77 -13.69 11.58 -3.01
N PRO A 78 -15.02 11.41 -2.91
CA PRO A 78 -15.59 10.15 -2.45
C PRO A 78 -15.38 9.04 -3.46
N LEU A 79 -15.24 7.81 -2.96
CA LEU A 79 -15.32 6.61 -3.80
C LEU A 79 -16.80 6.23 -3.97
N ASP A 80 -17.22 6.05 -5.20
CA ASP A 80 -18.60 5.66 -5.51
C ASP A 80 -18.94 4.28 -4.91
N LYS A 81 -20.07 4.20 -4.23
CA LYS A 81 -20.56 2.98 -3.56
C LYS A 81 -20.82 1.82 -4.51
N ARG A 82 -20.96 2.08 -5.81
CA ARG A 82 -21.14 1.06 -6.85
C ARG A 82 -19.93 0.18 -7.04
N PHE A 83 -18.73 0.68 -6.71
CA PHE A 83 -17.51 -0.10 -6.87
C PHE A 83 -17.32 -1.06 -5.70
N THR A 84 -17.09 -2.32 -6.03
CA THR A 84 -16.68 -3.34 -5.05
C THR A 84 -15.27 -3.06 -4.58
N ASN A 85 -15.00 -3.32 -3.31
CA ASN A 85 -13.67 -3.17 -2.75
C ASN A 85 -13.36 -4.35 -1.81
N ILE A 86 -12.11 -4.45 -1.37
CA ILE A 86 -11.63 -5.57 -0.53
C ILE A 86 -12.29 -5.66 0.86
N ALA A 87 -13.02 -4.62 1.29
CA ALA A 87 -13.74 -4.59 2.56
C ALA A 87 -15.22 -5.01 2.46
N LYS A 88 -15.69 -5.36 1.29
CA LYS A 88 -17.07 -5.80 1.01
C LYS A 88 -17.13 -7.27 0.66
#